data_9940e9d8bb2cee6efdfb625556e53f7c
#
_entry.id   9940e9d8bb2cee6efdfb625556e53f7c
#
_cell.length_a   1.000
_cell.length_b   1.000
_cell.length_c   1.000
_cell.angle_alpha   90.00
_cell.angle_beta   90.00
_cell.angle_gamma   90.00
#
_symmetry.space_group_name_H-M   'P 1'
#
loop_
_entity.id
_entity.type
_entity.pdbx_description
1 polymer ?
#
loop_
_entity_poly.entity_id
_entity_poly.type
_entity_poly.pdbx_seq_one_letter_code
_entity_poly.pdbx_strand_id
1 'polypeptide(L)'
;MKKTNTTNTASTGRVKADKARIDRLKEQLRSTPQEVDFERVRVMAEVYEDTAGYQQIIRRAKFMATLLERKKLYIDDNVFVGSMASTVNGIYTYPEWNVDWMKEEKTVEKSKTPEDRKANEWALNYWDKRSLKPRTLEIFEKRYGFDPRPVYDSGLIAEFFSWPGGGGNLNYPRVYKEGLASMIKDVEQRQMALEMRLPNAPKLYFYEACQITMKAIIRLAHRYAELAREMAAKEKNSTRKAELTAIAETCEWVPEHPARNLREAIQCHYFCHICAEIEQVGCGYSEAYLGQNFEPYYQADKAAGLIGSDDATFMLENLFIKLNEIGYYYGERAAIQNSADLGQSISLGGYTEDGEDATAEIDYLILDAAGYLGLPQPPLTCVHTERMSGRFLEKVLDVIGTGVGMPQFVNSEVMIKRALHLWGHTKVGDLSLAKARRTCVGACVGSYVPYETGHPVEGQPNLGKVVELTMNNGFDPRTKKQIGPKTGNPEDFKNF
;
A
#
# COMPACT_ATOMS: atom_id res chain seq x y z
N MET A 1 -33.77 -10.58 38.17
CA MET A 1 -32.90 -10.30 37.00
C MET A 1 -31.47 -10.26 37.48
N LYS A 2 -30.72 -11.36 37.35
CA LYS A 2 -29.28 -11.44 37.70
C LYS A 2 -28.48 -10.90 36.51
N LYS A 3 -27.74 -9.82 36.72
CA LYS A 3 -26.71 -9.33 35.79
C LYS A 3 -25.57 -10.34 35.79
N THR A 4 -25.41 -11.08 34.72
CA THR A 4 -24.20 -11.84 34.46
C THR A 4 -23.12 -10.89 33.93
N ASN A 5 -22.25 -10.45 34.84
CA ASN A 5 -20.98 -9.85 34.51
C ASN A 5 -20.07 -10.96 33.95
N THR A 6 -20.02 -11.13 32.65
CA THR A 6 -18.96 -11.86 32.00
C THR A 6 -17.76 -10.90 31.86
N THR A 7 -16.92 -10.88 32.89
CA THR A 7 -15.55 -10.36 32.77
C THR A 7 -14.79 -11.29 31.83
N ASN A 8 -14.70 -10.89 30.57
CA ASN A 8 -13.88 -11.55 29.58
C ASN A 8 -12.42 -11.17 29.84
N THR A 9 -11.77 -11.89 30.76
CA THR A 9 -10.32 -11.83 30.94
C THR A 9 -9.66 -12.63 29.84
N ALA A 10 -9.67 -12.10 28.60
CA ALA A 10 -8.72 -12.52 27.61
C ALA A 10 -7.33 -12.23 28.17
N SER A 11 -6.46 -13.24 28.22
CA SER A 11 -5.07 -13.08 28.63
C SER A 11 -4.38 -12.18 27.60
N THR A 12 -4.42 -10.89 27.86
CA THR A 12 -3.72 -9.91 27.04
C THR A 12 -2.22 -10.14 27.25
N GLY A 13 -1.57 -10.85 26.31
CA GLY A 13 -0.11 -10.88 26.26
C GLY A 13 0.38 -9.44 26.15
N ARG A 14 0.70 -8.82 27.28
CA ARG A 14 1.15 -7.42 27.34
C ARG A 14 2.37 -7.26 26.46
N VAL A 15 2.23 -6.49 25.39
CA VAL A 15 3.38 -6.03 24.61
C VAL A 15 4.10 -4.99 25.46
N LYS A 16 5.36 -5.27 25.83
CA LYS A 16 6.21 -4.34 26.55
C LYS A 16 7.29 -3.81 25.63
N ALA A 17 7.62 -2.54 25.78
CA ALA A 17 8.69 -1.88 25.04
C ALA A 17 10.03 -2.62 25.23
N ASP A 18 10.70 -2.93 24.14
CA ASP A 18 12.01 -3.59 24.06
C ASP A 18 12.85 -2.96 22.94
N LYS A 19 13.61 -1.94 23.29
CA LYS A 19 14.46 -1.22 22.34
C LYS A 19 15.54 -2.10 21.72
N ALA A 20 16.13 -3.01 22.48
CA ALA A 20 17.15 -3.94 21.97
C ALA A 20 16.56 -4.87 20.89
N ARG A 21 15.29 -5.24 21.01
CA ARG A 21 14.57 -5.99 19.98
C ARG A 21 14.37 -5.18 18.71
N ILE A 22 13.98 -3.91 18.84
CA ILE A 22 13.83 -3.01 17.68
C ILE A 22 15.15 -2.85 16.95
N ASP A 23 16.26 -2.68 17.67
CA ASP A 23 17.59 -2.56 17.06
C ASP A 23 17.99 -3.84 16.30
N ARG A 24 17.71 -5.03 16.86
CA ARG A 24 17.94 -6.30 16.15
C ARG A 24 17.10 -6.44 14.89
N LEU A 25 15.81 -6.10 14.95
CA LEU A 25 14.93 -6.16 13.78
C LEU A 25 15.36 -5.18 12.69
N LYS A 26 15.74 -3.96 13.08
CA LYS A 26 16.27 -2.94 12.17
C LYS A 26 17.58 -3.38 11.50
N GLU A 27 18.49 -3.99 12.26
CA GLU A 27 19.75 -4.52 11.71
C GLU A 27 19.47 -5.72 10.78
N GLN A 28 18.58 -6.62 11.15
CA GLN A 28 18.15 -7.70 10.29
C GLN A 28 17.59 -7.20 8.96
N LEU A 29 16.70 -6.18 8.99
CA LEU A 29 16.15 -5.58 7.79
C LEU A 29 17.25 -5.01 6.88
N ARG A 30 18.26 -4.34 7.45
CA ARG A 30 19.35 -3.70 6.69
C ARG A 30 20.37 -4.70 6.15
N SER A 31 20.66 -5.76 6.90
CA SER A 31 21.68 -6.74 6.55
C SER A 31 21.17 -7.87 5.66
N THR A 32 19.86 -8.12 5.62
CA THR A 32 19.27 -9.17 4.79
C THR A 32 19.12 -8.67 3.35
N PRO A 33 19.78 -9.27 2.36
CA PRO A 33 19.61 -8.90 0.96
C PRO A 33 18.18 -9.09 0.48
N GLN A 34 17.71 -8.20 -0.41
CA GLN A 34 16.47 -8.41 -1.10
C GLN A 34 16.57 -9.54 -2.12
N GLU A 35 15.62 -10.46 -2.09
CA GLU A 35 15.55 -11.59 -3.04
C GLU A 35 14.23 -11.54 -3.83
N VAL A 36 14.32 -11.77 -5.15
CA VAL A 36 13.12 -11.87 -5.98
C VAL A 36 12.41 -13.19 -5.69
N ASP A 37 11.16 -13.11 -5.29
CA ASP A 37 10.29 -14.26 -5.05
C ASP A 37 9.29 -14.42 -6.22
N PHE A 38 9.36 -15.55 -6.90
CA PHE A 38 8.53 -15.87 -8.06
C PHE A 38 7.21 -16.56 -7.72
N GLU A 39 6.90 -16.78 -6.43
CA GLU A 39 5.67 -17.47 -6.03
C GLU A 39 4.42 -16.78 -6.61
N ARG A 40 4.35 -15.46 -6.46
CA ARG A 40 3.24 -14.67 -7.00
C ARG A 40 3.09 -14.81 -8.51
N VAL A 41 4.19 -14.73 -9.25
CA VAL A 41 4.20 -14.81 -10.72
C VAL A 41 3.69 -16.16 -11.19
N ARG A 42 4.16 -17.26 -10.56
CA ARG A 42 3.73 -18.63 -10.90
C ARG A 42 2.25 -18.83 -10.62
N VAL A 43 1.80 -18.53 -9.40
CA VAL A 43 0.39 -18.70 -9.01
C VAL A 43 -0.52 -17.86 -9.90
N MET A 44 -0.10 -16.65 -10.25
CA MET A 44 -0.91 -15.79 -11.12
C MET A 44 -1.03 -16.35 -12.54
N ALA A 45 0.07 -16.84 -13.12
CA ALA A 45 0.03 -17.44 -14.45
C ALA A 45 -0.86 -18.70 -14.46
N GLU A 46 -0.71 -19.59 -13.48
CA GLU A 46 -1.56 -20.79 -13.32
C GLU A 46 -3.05 -20.43 -13.24
N VAL A 47 -3.43 -19.56 -12.31
CA VAL A 47 -4.84 -19.18 -12.13
C VAL A 47 -5.40 -18.48 -13.35
N TYR A 48 -4.61 -17.66 -14.02
CA TYR A 48 -5.06 -16.97 -15.23
C TYR A 48 -5.18 -17.91 -16.43
N GLU A 49 -4.40 -18.99 -16.50
CA GLU A 49 -4.58 -20.05 -17.49
C GLU A 49 -5.88 -20.82 -17.20
N ASP A 50 -6.08 -21.28 -15.98
CA ASP A 50 -7.25 -22.06 -15.54
C ASP A 50 -8.57 -21.28 -15.63
N THR A 51 -8.52 -19.96 -15.48
CA THR A 51 -9.69 -19.08 -15.53
C THR A 51 -9.85 -18.35 -16.85
N ALA A 52 -9.27 -18.87 -17.95
CA ALA A 52 -9.46 -18.28 -19.27
C ALA A 52 -10.96 -18.18 -19.60
N GLY A 53 -11.39 -16.99 -20.04
CA GLY A 53 -12.80 -16.71 -20.34
C GLY A 53 -13.63 -16.15 -19.18
N TYR A 54 -13.16 -16.20 -17.94
CA TYR A 54 -13.85 -15.53 -16.83
C TYR A 54 -13.67 -14.01 -16.88
N GLN A 55 -14.59 -13.30 -16.23
CA GLN A 55 -14.44 -11.85 -16.07
C GLN A 55 -13.13 -11.49 -15.33
N GLN A 56 -12.46 -10.44 -15.78
CA GLN A 56 -11.12 -10.09 -15.29
C GLN A 56 -11.10 -9.88 -13.77
N ILE A 57 -12.15 -9.26 -13.20
CA ILE A 57 -12.23 -9.03 -11.76
C ILE A 57 -12.33 -10.35 -10.96
N ILE A 58 -13.04 -11.35 -11.50
CA ILE A 58 -13.15 -12.69 -10.88
C ILE A 58 -11.80 -13.43 -10.97
N ARG A 59 -11.11 -13.33 -12.11
CA ARG A 59 -9.77 -13.93 -12.27
C ARG A 59 -8.80 -13.35 -11.25
N ARG A 60 -8.84 -12.03 -11.05
CA ARG A 60 -8.01 -11.32 -10.07
C ARG A 60 -8.32 -11.78 -8.64
N ALA A 61 -9.59 -11.83 -8.27
CA ALA A 61 -10.01 -12.31 -6.95
C ALA A 61 -9.61 -13.78 -6.69
N LYS A 62 -9.78 -14.66 -7.68
CA LYS A 62 -9.35 -16.07 -7.59
C LYS A 62 -7.83 -16.21 -7.47
N PHE A 63 -7.07 -15.40 -8.21
CA PHE A 63 -5.62 -15.33 -8.05
C PHE A 63 -5.24 -14.96 -6.62
N MET A 64 -5.82 -13.89 -6.07
CA MET A 64 -5.54 -13.49 -4.69
C MET A 64 -5.89 -14.60 -3.69
N ALA A 65 -7.07 -15.20 -3.82
CA ALA A 65 -7.48 -16.30 -2.94
C ALA A 65 -6.50 -17.48 -3.01
N THR A 66 -6.08 -17.86 -4.20
CA THR A 66 -5.13 -18.97 -4.40
C THR A 66 -3.75 -18.64 -3.82
N LEU A 67 -3.27 -17.42 -4.07
CA LEU A 67 -1.96 -16.99 -3.55
C LEU A 67 -1.97 -16.94 -2.02
N LEU A 68 -2.97 -16.29 -1.41
CA LEU A 68 -3.07 -16.18 0.04
C LEU A 68 -3.28 -17.52 0.74
N GLU A 69 -3.89 -18.51 0.07
CA GLU A 69 -4.00 -19.89 0.59
C GLU A 69 -2.69 -20.68 0.46
N ARG A 70 -1.93 -20.50 -0.62
CA ARG A 70 -0.74 -21.31 -0.91
C ARG A 70 0.56 -20.72 -0.39
N LYS A 71 0.64 -19.37 -0.29
CA LYS A 71 1.91 -18.72 0.04
C LYS A 71 2.56 -19.28 1.30
N LYS A 72 3.88 -19.41 1.26
CA LYS A 72 4.66 -19.82 2.42
C LYS A 72 4.64 -18.73 3.48
N LEU A 73 4.32 -19.09 4.72
CA LEU A 73 4.29 -18.18 5.86
C LEU A 73 5.53 -18.37 6.74
N TYR A 74 5.93 -17.30 7.41
CA TYR A 74 6.89 -17.31 8.50
C TYR A 74 6.47 -16.32 9.60
N ILE A 75 6.94 -16.55 10.81
CA ILE A 75 6.82 -15.64 11.96
C ILE A 75 8.25 -15.42 12.49
N ASP A 76 8.69 -14.18 12.43
CA ASP A 76 9.98 -13.71 12.91
C ASP A 76 9.91 -13.20 14.35
N ASP A 77 10.85 -12.35 14.76
CA ASP A 77 10.89 -11.75 16.10
C ASP A 77 10.00 -10.48 16.22
N ASN A 78 9.27 -10.07 15.18
CA ASN A 78 8.32 -8.97 15.25
C ASN A 78 7.06 -9.37 16.03
N VAL A 79 6.39 -8.40 16.66
CA VAL A 79 5.14 -8.65 17.41
C VAL A 79 3.90 -8.70 16.51
N PHE A 80 4.06 -8.27 15.26
CA PHE A 80 3.05 -8.37 14.20
C PHE A 80 3.49 -9.37 13.14
N VAL A 81 2.51 -10.01 12.51
CA VAL A 81 2.73 -11.00 11.48
C VAL A 81 2.12 -10.59 10.15
N GLY A 82 2.66 -11.11 9.11
CA GLY A 82 2.36 -10.78 7.73
C GLY A 82 3.66 -10.59 6.96
N SER A 83 3.70 -11.02 5.73
CA SER A 83 4.86 -10.82 4.85
C SER A 83 4.40 -10.70 3.42
N MET A 84 5.10 -9.90 2.64
CA MET A 84 4.84 -9.81 1.21
C MET A 84 5.20 -11.11 0.51
N ALA A 85 6.39 -11.61 0.73
CA ALA A 85 6.92 -12.80 0.10
C ALA A 85 7.16 -13.95 1.09
N SER A 86 7.77 -15.02 0.65
CA SER A 86 8.00 -16.25 1.43
C SER A 86 9.19 -16.18 2.39
N THR A 87 10.00 -15.13 2.32
CA THR A 87 11.19 -14.89 3.15
C THR A 87 11.27 -13.44 3.58
N VAL A 88 12.04 -13.16 4.64
CA VAL A 88 12.38 -11.79 5.06
C VAL A 88 13.08 -11.08 3.90
N ASN A 89 12.68 -9.83 3.63
CA ASN A 89 13.17 -9.04 2.48
C ASN A 89 12.96 -9.70 1.10
N GLY A 90 12.10 -10.74 1.00
CA GLY A 90 11.63 -11.24 -0.28
C GLY A 90 10.70 -10.24 -0.95
N ILE A 91 10.88 -10.02 -2.24
CA ILE A 91 10.11 -9.04 -3.02
C ILE A 91 9.44 -9.70 -4.22
N TYR A 92 8.20 -9.31 -4.48
CA TYR A 92 7.44 -9.79 -5.62
C TYR A 92 7.72 -9.01 -6.90
N THR A 93 7.38 -9.62 -8.03
CA THR A 93 7.37 -8.98 -9.34
C THR A 93 5.95 -9.01 -9.95
N TYR A 94 5.70 -8.09 -10.88
CA TYR A 94 4.35 -7.85 -11.45
C TYR A 94 4.38 -7.89 -12.98
N PRO A 95 4.60 -9.08 -13.59
CA PRO A 95 4.74 -9.23 -15.05
C PRO A 95 3.47 -8.89 -15.82
N GLU A 96 2.32 -8.89 -15.16
CA GLU A 96 1.04 -8.49 -15.76
C GLU A 96 1.01 -7.03 -16.22
N TRP A 97 1.90 -6.20 -15.70
CA TRP A 97 2.05 -4.82 -16.13
C TRP A 97 3.03 -4.72 -17.30
N ASN A 98 4.24 -5.21 -17.11
CA ASN A 98 5.30 -5.22 -18.10
C ASN A 98 6.30 -6.34 -17.79
N VAL A 99 6.44 -7.30 -18.69
CA VAL A 99 7.36 -8.42 -18.54
C VAL A 99 8.74 -8.15 -19.13
N ASP A 100 8.87 -7.10 -19.94
CA ASP A 100 10.09 -6.82 -20.71
C ASP A 100 11.31 -6.66 -19.81
N TRP A 101 11.18 -5.92 -18.70
CA TRP A 101 12.29 -5.70 -17.76
C TRP A 101 12.86 -6.99 -17.18
N MET A 102 11.96 -7.93 -16.84
CA MET A 102 12.36 -9.20 -16.25
C MET A 102 13.11 -10.07 -17.27
N LYS A 103 12.76 -9.94 -18.55
CA LYS A 103 13.45 -10.63 -19.66
C LYS A 103 14.79 -9.97 -19.97
N GLU A 104 14.82 -8.65 -20.10
CA GLU A 104 16.04 -7.87 -20.37
C GLU A 104 17.10 -8.08 -19.30
N GLU A 105 16.71 -8.12 -18.02
CA GLU A 105 17.62 -8.31 -16.88
C GLU A 105 17.82 -9.78 -16.51
N LYS A 106 17.29 -10.70 -17.32
CA LYS A 106 17.42 -12.14 -17.11
C LYS A 106 17.05 -12.56 -15.66
N THR A 107 15.98 -11.96 -15.12
CA THR A 107 15.58 -12.14 -13.73
C THR A 107 15.43 -13.61 -13.34
N VAL A 108 15.03 -14.48 -14.28
CA VAL A 108 14.93 -15.93 -14.05
C VAL A 108 16.25 -16.61 -13.70
N GLU A 109 17.40 -16.01 -14.01
CA GLU A 109 18.71 -16.54 -13.60
C GLU A 109 18.94 -16.46 -12.09
N LYS A 110 18.13 -15.63 -11.38
CA LYS A 110 18.10 -15.56 -9.90
C LYS A 110 17.34 -16.73 -9.27
N SER A 111 16.81 -17.66 -10.06
CA SER A 111 16.12 -18.87 -9.55
C SER A 111 17.07 -19.80 -8.81
N LYS A 112 16.60 -20.39 -7.70
CA LYS A 112 17.45 -21.21 -6.79
C LYS A 112 17.79 -22.59 -7.36
N THR A 113 16.88 -23.17 -8.17
CA THR A 113 17.06 -24.50 -8.79
C THR A 113 16.74 -24.46 -10.28
N PRO A 114 17.23 -25.44 -11.09
CA PRO A 114 16.85 -25.56 -12.49
C PRO A 114 15.36 -25.76 -12.71
N GLU A 115 14.69 -26.48 -11.83
CA GLU A 115 13.24 -26.72 -11.84
C GLU A 115 12.49 -25.43 -11.60
N ASP A 116 12.90 -24.64 -10.59
CA ASP A 116 12.35 -23.29 -10.33
C ASP A 116 12.55 -22.39 -11.53
N ARG A 117 13.73 -22.42 -12.14
CA ARG A 117 14.03 -21.62 -13.35
C ARG A 117 13.05 -21.94 -14.47
N LYS A 118 12.84 -23.21 -14.78
CA LYS A 118 11.89 -23.63 -15.81
C LYS A 118 10.46 -23.17 -15.53
N ALA A 119 10.00 -23.31 -14.28
CA ALA A 119 8.68 -22.86 -13.86
C ALA A 119 8.53 -21.32 -13.95
N ASN A 120 9.57 -20.58 -13.57
CA ASN A 120 9.58 -19.11 -13.62
C ASN A 120 9.64 -18.62 -15.08
N GLU A 121 10.42 -19.25 -15.96
CA GLU A 121 10.45 -18.96 -17.40
C GLU A 121 9.07 -19.17 -18.03
N TRP A 122 8.40 -20.30 -17.71
CA TRP A 122 7.03 -20.54 -18.15
C TRP A 122 6.07 -19.43 -17.72
N ALA A 123 6.12 -19.06 -16.44
CA ALA A 123 5.24 -18.05 -15.88
C ALA A 123 5.47 -16.65 -16.50
N LEU A 124 6.71 -16.25 -16.73
CA LEU A 124 7.01 -14.99 -17.43
C LEU A 124 6.59 -15.04 -18.90
N ASN A 125 6.80 -16.16 -19.60
CA ASN A 125 6.38 -16.34 -20.98
C ASN A 125 4.86 -16.31 -21.14
N TYR A 126 4.10 -16.76 -20.14
CA TYR A 126 2.64 -16.60 -20.10
C TYR A 126 2.23 -15.14 -20.28
N TRP A 127 2.96 -14.20 -19.65
CA TRP A 127 2.66 -12.76 -19.68
C TRP A 127 3.20 -12.02 -20.90
N ASP A 128 4.02 -12.60 -21.74
CA ASP A 128 4.69 -11.96 -22.87
C ASP A 128 3.60 -11.32 -23.77
N LYS A 129 2.75 -11.38 -24.27
CA LYS A 129 1.73 -10.64 -25.05
C LYS A 129 0.44 -10.37 -24.27
N ARG A 130 0.42 -10.75 -22.98
CA ARG A 130 -0.78 -10.64 -22.15
C ARG A 130 -0.69 -9.51 -21.12
N SER A 131 0.52 -9.01 -20.88
CA SER A 131 0.74 -7.87 -20.00
C SER A 131 0.09 -6.60 -20.51
N LEU A 132 -0.03 -5.59 -19.64
CA LEU A 132 -0.72 -4.34 -19.96
C LEU A 132 -0.01 -3.56 -21.06
N LYS A 133 1.33 -3.48 -21.04
CA LYS A 133 2.13 -2.70 -21.99
C LYS A 133 1.78 -3.02 -23.46
N PRO A 134 1.93 -4.24 -23.96
CA PRO A 134 1.63 -4.55 -25.38
C PRO A 134 0.17 -4.28 -25.74
N ARG A 135 -0.77 -4.49 -24.81
CA ARG A 135 -2.18 -4.19 -25.06
C ARG A 135 -2.45 -2.69 -25.16
N THR A 136 -1.79 -1.90 -24.33
CA THR A 136 -1.90 -0.44 -24.39
C THR A 136 -1.35 0.10 -25.69
N LEU A 137 -0.17 -0.37 -26.14
CA LEU A 137 0.40 0.00 -27.42
C LEU A 137 -0.53 -0.35 -28.60
N GLU A 138 -1.11 -1.54 -28.58
CA GLU A 138 -2.10 -1.96 -29.59
C GLU A 138 -3.34 -1.06 -29.63
N ILE A 139 -3.84 -0.63 -28.45
CA ILE A 139 -4.97 0.29 -28.36
C ILE A 139 -4.61 1.66 -28.93
N PHE A 140 -3.42 2.20 -28.63
CA PHE A 140 -2.95 3.45 -29.21
C PHE A 140 -2.91 3.38 -30.74
N GLU A 141 -2.33 2.34 -31.28
CA GLU A 141 -2.24 2.14 -32.73
C GLU A 141 -3.61 2.02 -33.38
N LYS A 142 -4.48 1.15 -32.84
CA LYS A 142 -5.82 0.92 -33.41
C LYS A 142 -6.79 2.08 -33.23
N ARG A 143 -6.76 2.76 -32.09
CA ARG A 143 -7.74 3.80 -31.75
C ARG A 143 -7.33 5.20 -32.21
N TYR A 144 -6.04 5.50 -32.11
CA TYR A 144 -5.52 6.84 -32.36
C TYR A 144 -4.64 6.91 -33.62
N GLY A 145 -4.34 5.79 -34.24
CA GLY A 145 -3.59 5.71 -35.50
C GLY A 145 -2.13 6.15 -35.40
N PHE A 146 -1.55 6.12 -34.17
CA PHE A 146 -0.15 6.44 -34.02
C PHE A 146 0.58 5.48 -33.07
N ASP A 147 1.89 5.28 -33.32
CA ASP A 147 2.77 4.51 -32.46
C ASP A 147 3.36 5.42 -31.38
N PRO A 148 3.05 5.21 -30.07
CA PRO A 148 3.56 6.06 -29.00
C PRO A 148 5.02 5.74 -28.62
N ARG A 149 5.60 4.63 -29.09
CA ARG A 149 6.95 4.21 -28.72
C ARG A 149 8.01 5.28 -28.96
N PRO A 150 8.03 6.02 -30.09
CA PRO A 150 9.01 7.08 -30.30
C PRO A 150 8.93 8.20 -29.24
N VAL A 151 7.73 8.48 -28.71
CA VAL A 151 7.51 9.48 -27.66
C VAL A 151 8.13 9.01 -26.34
N TYR A 152 7.93 7.74 -25.99
CA TYR A 152 8.54 7.13 -24.79
C TYR A 152 10.07 7.01 -24.93
N ASP A 153 10.54 6.53 -26.10
CA ASP A 153 11.96 6.39 -26.39
C ASP A 153 12.72 7.74 -26.31
N SER A 154 12.07 8.84 -26.66
CA SER A 154 12.64 10.19 -26.52
C SER A 154 12.78 10.64 -25.07
N GLY A 155 12.03 10.03 -24.15
CA GLY A 155 11.95 10.46 -22.77
C GLY A 155 11.07 11.71 -22.55
N LEU A 156 10.20 12.03 -23.50
CA LEU A 156 9.22 13.12 -23.39
C LEU A 156 8.14 12.79 -22.33
N ILE A 157 7.72 11.54 -22.29
CA ILE A 157 6.73 11.06 -21.31
C ILE A 157 7.29 9.78 -20.69
N ALA A 158 7.22 9.66 -19.36
CA ALA A 158 7.53 8.43 -18.69
C ALA A 158 6.48 7.36 -18.97
N GLU A 159 6.92 6.09 -19.06
CA GLU A 159 6.05 4.93 -19.35
C GLU A 159 5.24 4.51 -18.12
N PHE A 160 4.10 5.18 -17.83
CA PHE A 160 3.29 4.79 -16.68
C PHE A 160 2.40 3.57 -16.91
N PHE A 161 2.05 3.23 -18.14
CA PHE A 161 1.32 1.99 -18.42
C PHE A 161 2.14 0.72 -18.23
N SER A 162 3.45 0.84 -18.04
CA SER A 162 4.32 -0.27 -17.70
C SER A 162 4.57 -0.42 -16.20
N TRP A 163 3.98 0.44 -15.41
CA TRP A 163 4.06 0.47 -13.96
C TRP A 163 2.67 0.27 -13.36
N PRO A 164 2.51 -0.48 -12.25
CA PRO A 164 1.26 -0.52 -11.50
C PRO A 164 0.99 0.84 -10.85
N GLY A 165 0.74 1.85 -11.69
CA GLY A 165 0.49 3.21 -11.25
C GLY A 165 -0.89 3.33 -10.64
N GLY A 166 -0.97 4.15 -9.63
CA GLY A 166 -2.19 4.43 -8.90
C GLY A 166 -2.03 4.06 -7.43
N GLY A 167 -2.26 5.02 -6.60
CA GLY A 167 -2.35 4.87 -5.16
C GLY A 167 -3.75 5.19 -4.71
N GLY A 168 -4.03 4.95 -3.46
CA GLY A 168 -5.29 5.27 -2.81
C GLY A 168 -5.18 5.10 -1.32
N ASN A 169 -6.26 5.42 -0.65
CA ASN A 169 -6.41 5.10 0.75
C ASN A 169 -7.48 4.01 0.86
N LEU A 170 -7.12 2.87 1.37
CA LEU A 170 -8.10 1.85 1.74
C LEU A 170 -8.88 2.32 2.97
N ASN A 171 -10.17 2.00 3.03
CA ASN A 171 -11.00 2.37 4.18
C ASN A 171 -10.72 1.44 5.38
N TYR A 172 -9.48 1.47 5.87
CA TYR A 172 -9.04 0.72 7.04
C TYR A 172 -9.92 0.96 8.28
N PRO A 173 -10.33 2.22 8.63
CA PRO A 173 -11.19 2.46 9.77
C PRO A 173 -12.49 1.68 9.75
N ARG A 174 -13.04 1.43 8.56
CA ARG A 174 -14.24 0.60 8.43
C ARG A 174 -13.95 -0.85 8.83
N VAL A 175 -12.80 -1.39 8.42
CA VAL A 175 -12.42 -2.76 8.77
C VAL A 175 -12.18 -2.89 10.28
N TYR A 176 -11.52 -1.92 10.92
CA TYR A 176 -11.30 -1.95 12.37
C TYR A 176 -12.62 -1.95 13.17
N LYS A 177 -13.62 -1.19 12.69
CA LYS A 177 -14.90 -1.01 13.39
C LYS A 177 -15.90 -2.13 13.13
N GLU A 178 -15.93 -2.68 11.91
CA GLU A 178 -16.97 -3.62 11.49
C GLU A 178 -16.47 -5.06 11.36
N GLY A 179 -15.19 -5.26 11.04
CA GLY A 179 -14.63 -6.54 10.64
C GLY A 179 -15.06 -6.98 9.24
N LEU A 180 -14.25 -7.80 8.59
CA LEU A 180 -14.52 -8.28 7.23
C LEU A 180 -15.75 -9.19 7.15
N ALA A 181 -16.06 -9.95 8.21
CA ALA A 181 -17.26 -10.81 8.24
C ALA A 181 -18.56 -10.00 8.12
N SER A 182 -18.62 -8.82 8.78
CA SER A 182 -19.76 -7.90 8.66
C SER A 182 -19.84 -7.30 7.25
N MET A 183 -18.70 -6.91 6.70
CA MET A 183 -18.62 -6.37 5.32
C MET A 183 -19.02 -7.40 4.26
N ILE A 184 -18.68 -8.68 4.45
CA ILE A 184 -19.11 -9.77 3.58
C ILE A 184 -20.65 -9.89 3.61
N LYS A 185 -21.26 -9.83 4.79
CA LYS A 185 -22.74 -9.87 4.93
C LYS A 185 -23.42 -8.68 4.24
N ASP A 186 -22.86 -7.47 4.35
CA ASP A 186 -23.35 -6.29 3.63
C ASP A 186 -23.30 -6.51 2.10
N VAL A 187 -22.18 -7.04 1.59
CA VAL A 187 -22.05 -7.36 0.17
C VAL A 187 -23.02 -8.43 -0.29
N GLU A 188 -23.22 -9.49 0.50
CA GLU A 188 -24.19 -10.56 0.21
C GLU A 188 -25.62 -10.02 0.15
N GLN A 189 -26.01 -9.15 1.09
CA GLN A 189 -27.33 -8.50 1.09
C GLN A 189 -27.53 -7.62 -0.15
N ARG A 190 -26.52 -6.82 -0.54
CA ARG A 190 -26.56 -6.00 -1.76
C ARG A 190 -26.65 -6.85 -3.02
N GLN A 191 -25.97 -7.99 -3.05
CA GLN A 191 -26.02 -8.92 -4.17
C GLN A 191 -27.40 -9.56 -4.29
N MET A 192 -28.01 -9.97 -3.17
CA MET A 192 -29.36 -10.55 -3.15
C MET A 192 -30.45 -9.53 -3.56
N ALA A 193 -30.29 -8.27 -3.20
CA ALA A 193 -31.20 -7.19 -3.56
C ALA A 193 -31.08 -6.73 -5.01
N LEU A 194 -30.06 -7.19 -5.73
CA LEU A 194 -29.82 -6.75 -7.10
C LEU A 194 -30.71 -7.49 -8.09
N GLU A 195 -31.47 -6.75 -8.90
CA GLU A 195 -32.26 -7.35 -9.98
C GLU A 195 -31.36 -8.06 -11.00
N MET A 196 -31.77 -9.26 -11.39
CA MET A 196 -31.05 -10.10 -12.36
C MET A 196 -31.29 -9.58 -13.79
N ARG A 197 -30.65 -8.47 -14.11
CA ARG A 197 -30.66 -7.85 -15.44
C ARG A 197 -29.25 -7.76 -16.00
N LEU A 198 -29.10 -7.87 -17.32
CA LEU A 198 -27.80 -7.80 -18.00
C LEU A 198 -26.96 -6.54 -17.63
N PRO A 199 -27.54 -5.33 -17.50
CA PRO A 199 -26.79 -4.14 -17.06
C PRO A 199 -26.21 -4.26 -15.63
N ASN A 200 -26.73 -5.14 -14.80
CA ASN A 200 -26.27 -5.38 -13.43
C ASN A 200 -25.17 -6.46 -13.34
N ALA A 201 -24.88 -7.19 -14.41
CA ALA A 201 -23.87 -8.24 -14.42
C ALA A 201 -22.50 -7.78 -13.91
N PRO A 202 -21.97 -6.59 -14.26
CA PRO A 202 -20.71 -6.09 -13.69
C PRO A 202 -20.74 -5.93 -12.17
N LYS A 203 -21.88 -5.52 -11.60
CA LYS A 203 -22.05 -5.39 -10.16
C LYS A 203 -22.06 -6.76 -9.47
N LEU A 204 -22.69 -7.78 -10.09
CA LEU A 204 -22.67 -9.15 -9.56
C LEU A 204 -21.24 -9.68 -9.50
N TYR A 205 -20.46 -9.54 -10.56
CA TYR A 205 -19.07 -9.94 -10.57
C TYR A 205 -18.22 -9.16 -9.55
N PHE A 206 -18.49 -7.87 -9.37
CA PHE A 206 -17.82 -7.07 -8.35
C PHE A 206 -18.13 -7.60 -6.94
N TYR A 207 -19.40 -7.87 -6.61
CA TYR A 207 -19.78 -8.40 -5.31
C TYR A 207 -19.18 -9.80 -5.06
N GLU A 208 -19.17 -10.66 -6.07
CA GLU A 208 -18.52 -11.97 -5.97
C GLU A 208 -17.02 -11.83 -5.72
N ALA A 209 -16.34 -10.96 -6.46
CA ALA A 209 -14.92 -10.70 -6.28
C ALA A 209 -14.59 -10.16 -4.87
N CYS A 210 -15.40 -9.23 -4.34
CA CYS A 210 -15.26 -8.71 -2.98
C CYS A 210 -15.35 -9.84 -1.94
N GLN A 211 -16.36 -10.73 -2.06
CA GLN A 211 -16.51 -11.85 -1.14
C GLN A 211 -15.33 -12.82 -1.20
N ILE A 212 -14.87 -13.17 -2.40
CA ILE A 212 -13.71 -14.06 -2.58
C ILE A 212 -12.48 -13.46 -1.90
N THR A 213 -12.21 -12.18 -2.15
CA THR A 213 -11.01 -11.50 -1.63
C THR A 213 -11.07 -11.34 -0.11
N MET A 214 -12.18 -10.86 0.44
CA MET A 214 -12.31 -10.70 1.89
C MET A 214 -12.21 -12.02 2.65
N LYS A 215 -12.83 -13.10 2.14
CA LYS A 215 -12.69 -14.45 2.71
C LYS A 215 -11.24 -14.95 2.65
N ALA A 216 -10.51 -14.63 1.59
CA ALA A 216 -9.10 -15.01 1.47
C ALA A 216 -8.20 -14.27 2.48
N ILE A 217 -8.46 -12.99 2.76
CA ILE A 217 -7.74 -12.22 3.79
C ILE A 217 -7.99 -12.80 5.18
N ILE A 218 -9.24 -13.13 5.51
CA ILE A 218 -9.58 -13.83 6.76
C ILE A 218 -8.82 -15.16 6.86
N ARG A 219 -8.83 -15.96 5.80
CA ARG A 219 -8.12 -17.24 5.78
C ARG A 219 -6.61 -17.09 5.98
N LEU A 220 -6.00 -16.07 5.37
CA LEU A 220 -4.57 -15.76 5.61
C LEU A 220 -4.30 -15.51 7.09
N ALA A 221 -5.13 -14.71 7.75
CA ALA A 221 -4.98 -14.42 9.18
C ALA A 221 -5.09 -15.71 10.02
N HIS A 222 -6.09 -16.55 9.74
CA HIS A 222 -6.24 -17.84 10.42
C HIS A 222 -5.03 -18.78 10.19
N ARG A 223 -4.43 -18.80 9.00
CA ARG A 223 -3.20 -19.55 8.73
C ARG A 223 -2.03 -19.06 9.59
N TYR A 224 -1.92 -17.73 9.81
CA TYR A 224 -0.93 -17.20 10.76
C TYR A 224 -1.25 -17.61 12.20
N ALA A 225 -2.53 -17.67 12.58
CA ALA A 225 -2.93 -18.17 13.90
C ALA A 225 -2.57 -19.64 14.09
N GLU A 226 -2.80 -20.47 13.10
CA GLU A 226 -2.40 -21.88 13.06
C GLU A 226 -0.88 -22.04 13.25
N LEU A 227 -0.09 -21.32 12.44
CA LEU A 227 1.38 -21.34 12.51
C LEU A 227 1.90 -20.85 13.88
N ALA A 228 1.33 -19.78 14.42
CA ALA A 228 1.71 -19.26 15.74
C ALA A 228 1.42 -20.27 16.86
N ARG A 229 0.29 -21.00 16.81
CA ARG A 229 -0.02 -22.08 17.77
C ARG A 229 0.97 -23.24 17.67
N GLU A 230 1.31 -23.65 16.45
CA GLU A 230 2.31 -24.69 16.24
C GLU A 230 3.68 -24.31 16.80
N MET A 231 4.10 -23.06 16.58
CA MET A 231 5.36 -22.54 17.13
C MET A 231 5.30 -22.45 18.66
N ALA A 232 4.18 -21.92 19.23
CA ALA A 232 4.00 -21.82 20.67
C ALA A 232 4.03 -23.20 21.38
N ALA A 233 3.51 -24.24 20.73
CA ALA A 233 3.55 -25.60 21.27
C ALA A 233 4.99 -26.15 21.39
N LYS A 234 5.90 -25.73 20.52
CA LYS A 234 7.30 -26.15 20.48
C LYS A 234 8.24 -25.22 21.25
N GLU A 235 7.79 -24.02 21.58
CA GLU A 235 8.60 -22.96 22.22
C GLU A 235 8.85 -23.29 23.70
N LYS A 236 10.12 -23.21 24.11
CA LYS A 236 10.57 -23.46 25.49
C LYS A 236 10.66 -22.18 26.33
N ASN A 237 10.92 -21.06 25.68
CA ASN A 237 10.96 -19.76 26.35
C ASN A 237 9.53 -19.33 26.67
N SER A 238 9.21 -19.17 27.96
CA SER A 238 7.86 -18.86 28.42
C SER A 238 7.33 -17.52 27.91
N THR A 239 8.21 -16.50 27.80
CA THR A 239 7.86 -15.18 27.27
C THR A 239 7.52 -15.26 25.79
N ARG A 240 8.39 -15.91 25.00
CA ARG A 240 8.13 -16.07 23.55
C ARG A 240 6.90 -16.94 23.28
N LYS A 241 6.69 -17.98 24.08
CA LYS A 241 5.46 -18.79 24.01
C LYS A 241 4.21 -17.97 24.25
N ALA A 242 4.22 -17.09 25.27
CA ALA A 242 3.09 -16.20 25.54
C ALA A 242 2.84 -15.20 24.40
N GLU A 243 3.91 -14.66 23.80
CA GLU A 243 3.80 -13.80 22.62
C GLU A 243 3.19 -14.51 21.41
N LEU A 244 3.67 -15.73 21.10
CA LEU A 244 3.14 -16.54 20.00
C LEU A 244 1.67 -16.89 20.24
N THR A 245 1.28 -17.18 21.47
CA THR A 245 -0.12 -17.41 21.85
C THR A 245 -0.95 -16.14 21.59
N ALA A 246 -0.45 -14.98 22.00
CA ALA A 246 -1.16 -13.72 21.78
C ALA A 246 -1.22 -13.31 20.27
N ILE A 247 -0.20 -13.65 19.48
CA ILE A 247 -0.25 -13.53 18.02
C ILE A 247 -1.36 -14.42 17.46
N ALA A 248 -1.44 -15.68 17.91
CA ALA A 248 -2.47 -16.60 17.45
C ALA A 248 -3.89 -16.10 17.76
N GLU A 249 -4.13 -15.64 18.99
CA GLU A 249 -5.42 -15.07 19.42
C GLU A 249 -5.79 -13.82 18.61
N THR A 250 -4.82 -12.95 18.36
CA THR A 250 -5.01 -11.74 17.54
C THR A 250 -5.39 -12.12 16.10
N CYS A 251 -4.65 -13.03 15.48
CA CYS A 251 -4.88 -13.44 14.08
C CYS A 251 -6.16 -14.27 13.90
N GLU A 252 -6.64 -14.95 14.95
CA GLU A 252 -7.94 -15.63 14.96
C GLU A 252 -9.10 -14.64 14.98
N TRP A 253 -8.88 -13.46 15.54
CA TRP A 253 -9.92 -12.45 15.72
C TRP A 253 -9.96 -11.43 14.59
N VAL A 254 -8.83 -10.82 14.25
CA VAL A 254 -8.77 -9.80 13.20
C VAL A 254 -8.09 -10.33 11.94
N PRO A 255 -8.50 -9.89 10.75
CA PRO A 255 -9.48 -8.85 10.41
C PRO A 255 -10.95 -9.33 10.28
N GLU A 256 -11.27 -10.54 10.66
CA GLU A 256 -12.63 -11.09 10.56
C GLU A 256 -13.63 -10.30 11.39
N HIS A 257 -13.26 -9.96 12.62
CA HIS A 257 -14.09 -9.26 13.60
C HIS A 257 -13.56 -7.85 13.89
N PRO A 258 -14.39 -6.96 14.50
CA PRO A 258 -13.96 -5.64 14.96
C PRO A 258 -12.77 -5.73 15.91
N ALA A 259 -11.80 -4.82 15.74
CA ALA A 259 -10.66 -4.71 16.64
C ALA A 259 -11.12 -4.25 18.04
N ARG A 260 -10.56 -4.86 19.10
CA ARG A 260 -10.93 -4.62 20.50
C ARG A 260 -9.92 -3.71 21.24
N ASN A 261 -8.71 -3.59 20.72
CA ASN A 261 -7.58 -2.90 21.32
C ASN A 261 -6.59 -2.42 20.23
N LEU A 262 -5.59 -1.63 20.63
CA LEU A 262 -4.59 -1.07 19.69
C LEU A 262 -3.81 -2.15 18.94
N ARG A 263 -3.39 -3.22 19.60
CA ARG A 263 -2.67 -4.32 18.97
C ARG A 263 -3.47 -4.95 17.83
N GLU A 264 -4.74 -5.22 18.07
CA GLU A 264 -5.63 -5.78 17.06
C GLU A 264 -5.90 -4.80 15.92
N ALA A 265 -6.05 -3.52 16.22
CA ALA A 265 -6.22 -2.50 15.19
C ALA A 265 -4.99 -2.42 14.27
N ILE A 266 -3.78 -2.44 14.82
CA ILE A 266 -2.54 -2.45 14.04
C ILE A 266 -2.39 -3.74 13.22
N GLN A 267 -2.65 -4.91 13.79
CA GLN A 267 -2.56 -6.18 13.05
C GLN A 267 -3.63 -6.27 11.94
N CYS A 268 -4.85 -5.82 12.21
CA CYS A 268 -5.92 -5.72 11.22
C CYS A 268 -5.53 -4.81 10.05
N HIS A 269 -4.99 -3.64 10.38
CA HIS A 269 -4.45 -2.69 9.41
C HIS A 269 -3.41 -3.36 8.52
N TYR A 270 -2.39 -3.96 9.14
CA TYR A 270 -1.28 -4.54 8.39
C TYR A 270 -1.70 -5.70 7.48
N PHE A 271 -2.65 -6.56 7.91
CA PHE A 271 -3.18 -7.61 7.02
C PHE A 271 -3.88 -7.05 5.80
N CYS A 272 -4.69 -6.00 5.96
CA CYS A 272 -5.37 -5.37 4.82
C CYS A 272 -4.37 -4.68 3.89
N HIS A 273 -3.39 -3.98 4.46
CA HIS A 273 -2.37 -3.26 3.72
C HIS A 273 -1.47 -4.22 2.91
N ILE A 274 -0.91 -5.24 3.54
CA ILE A 274 -0.05 -6.19 2.85
C ILE A 274 -0.78 -6.96 1.75
N CYS A 275 -2.06 -7.29 1.94
CA CYS A 275 -2.86 -7.94 0.90
C CYS A 275 -3.11 -7.02 -0.29
N ALA A 276 -3.30 -5.72 -0.06
CA ALA A 276 -3.42 -4.75 -1.14
C ALA A 276 -2.11 -4.63 -1.93
N GLU A 277 -0.97 -4.57 -1.25
CA GLU A 277 0.36 -4.52 -1.88
C GLU A 277 0.69 -5.81 -2.64
N ILE A 278 0.29 -6.97 -2.13
CA ILE A 278 0.43 -8.27 -2.83
C ILE A 278 -0.43 -8.30 -4.10
N GLU A 279 -1.63 -7.76 -4.03
CA GLU A 279 -2.55 -7.70 -5.16
C GLU A 279 -1.99 -6.82 -6.27
N GLN A 280 -1.65 -5.61 -5.93
CA GLN A 280 -1.16 -4.60 -6.84
C GLN A 280 -0.24 -3.66 -6.09
N VAL A 281 1.07 -3.84 -6.22
CA VAL A 281 1.99 -2.85 -5.71
C VAL A 281 1.69 -1.52 -6.39
N GLY A 282 1.28 -0.56 -5.61
CA GLY A 282 0.96 0.77 -6.10
C GLY A 282 2.13 1.72 -5.90
N CYS A 283 2.08 2.86 -6.57
CA CYS A 283 2.85 4.02 -6.19
C CYS A 283 2.17 4.67 -4.97
N GLY A 284 2.02 3.88 -3.88
CA GLY A 284 1.54 4.31 -2.59
C GLY A 284 0.08 4.01 -2.25
N TYR A 285 -0.15 2.88 -1.63
CA TYR A 285 -1.28 2.77 -0.72
C TYR A 285 -0.92 3.55 0.54
N SER A 286 -1.46 4.78 0.63
CA SER A 286 -1.18 5.67 1.75
C SER A 286 -2.06 5.35 2.94
N GLU A 287 -1.51 5.59 4.12
CA GLU A 287 -2.13 5.28 5.40
C GLU A 287 -3.10 6.37 5.87
N ALA A 288 -3.21 7.46 5.09
CA ALA A 288 -3.96 8.65 5.46
C ALA A 288 -3.56 9.15 6.86
N TYR A 289 -4.53 9.41 7.72
CA TYR A 289 -4.34 9.84 9.11
C TYR A 289 -4.30 8.63 10.05
N LEU A 290 -3.24 7.79 9.93
CA LEU A 290 -3.10 6.56 10.69
C LEU A 290 -3.20 6.78 12.20
N GLY A 291 -2.55 7.82 12.73
CA GLY A 291 -2.59 8.17 14.13
C GLY A 291 -4.02 8.40 14.62
N GLN A 292 -4.78 9.23 13.92
CA GLN A 292 -6.17 9.52 14.28
C GLN A 292 -7.07 8.26 14.19
N ASN A 293 -6.75 7.33 13.27
CA ASN A 293 -7.48 6.08 13.16
C ASN A 293 -7.21 5.13 14.34
N PHE A 294 -6.00 5.14 14.89
CA PHE A 294 -5.62 4.32 16.04
C PHE A 294 -5.92 4.98 17.40
N GLU A 295 -6.07 6.29 17.44
CA GLU A 295 -6.26 7.07 18.67
C GLU A 295 -7.36 6.50 19.57
N PRO A 296 -8.56 6.13 19.09
CA PRO A 296 -9.60 5.60 19.98
C PRO A 296 -9.21 4.31 20.71
N TYR A 297 -8.46 3.43 20.03
CA TYR A 297 -7.98 2.17 20.61
C TYR A 297 -6.87 2.41 21.62
N TYR A 298 -5.94 3.30 21.30
CA TYR A 298 -4.87 3.70 22.20
C TYR A 298 -5.40 4.32 23.49
N GLN A 299 -6.32 5.28 23.37
CA GLN A 299 -6.90 5.95 24.53
C GLN A 299 -7.70 4.97 25.42
N ALA A 300 -8.42 4.02 24.82
CA ALA A 300 -9.13 2.99 25.56
C ALA A 300 -8.17 2.08 26.34
N ASP A 301 -7.11 1.59 25.72
CA ASP A 301 -6.10 0.74 26.35
C ASP A 301 -5.31 1.49 27.43
N LYS A 302 -4.97 2.75 27.20
CA LYS A 302 -4.29 3.63 28.14
C LYS A 302 -5.16 3.90 29.37
N ALA A 303 -6.43 4.25 29.19
CA ALA A 303 -7.38 4.47 30.27
C ALA A 303 -7.63 3.21 31.11
N ALA A 304 -7.58 2.02 30.47
CA ALA A 304 -7.67 0.74 31.15
C ALA A 304 -6.35 0.32 31.85
N GLY A 305 -5.26 1.09 31.72
CA GLY A 305 -3.95 0.78 32.27
C GLY A 305 -3.28 -0.45 31.64
N LEU A 306 -3.67 -0.79 30.42
CA LEU A 306 -3.12 -1.95 29.69
C LEU A 306 -1.79 -1.63 29.03
N ILE A 307 -1.63 -0.43 28.46
CA ILE A 307 -0.42 0.06 27.80
C ILE A 307 -0.08 1.50 28.21
N GLY A 308 1.20 1.85 28.11
CA GLY A 308 1.70 3.21 28.17
C GLY A 308 2.12 3.75 26.80
N SER A 309 2.63 4.98 26.77
CA SER A 309 3.17 5.58 25.55
C SER A 309 4.33 4.78 24.95
N ASP A 310 5.23 4.28 25.81
CA ASP A 310 6.39 3.50 25.36
C ASP A 310 5.96 2.18 24.71
N ASP A 311 4.94 1.50 25.25
CA ASP A 311 4.40 0.27 24.66
C ASP A 311 3.73 0.54 23.30
N ALA A 312 3.00 1.64 23.19
CA ALA A 312 2.38 2.05 21.93
C ALA A 312 3.44 2.46 20.89
N THR A 313 4.48 3.21 21.29
CA THR A 313 5.60 3.55 20.41
C THR A 313 6.32 2.29 19.92
N PHE A 314 6.56 1.33 20.81
CA PHE A 314 7.16 0.04 20.43
C PHE A 314 6.31 -0.73 19.41
N MET A 315 4.98 -0.73 19.54
CA MET A 315 4.09 -1.32 18.55
C MET A 315 4.17 -0.60 17.20
N LEU A 316 4.25 0.73 17.19
CA LEU A 316 4.43 1.52 15.96
C LEU A 316 5.79 1.27 15.30
N GLU A 317 6.87 1.15 16.08
CA GLU A 317 8.20 0.78 15.58
C GLU A 317 8.18 -0.60 14.90
N ASN A 318 7.50 -1.59 15.48
CA ASN A 318 7.33 -2.91 14.87
C ASN A 318 6.52 -2.85 13.57
N LEU A 319 5.44 -2.06 13.53
CA LEU A 319 4.68 -1.83 12.29
C LEU A 319 5.56 -1.18 11.22
N PHE A 320 6.34 -0.15 11.57
CA PHE A 320 7.19 0.56 10.60
C PHE A 320 8.30 -0.34 10.04
N ILE A 321 8.86 -1.24 10.85
CA ILE A 321 9.77 -2.27 10.35
C ILE A 321 9.06 -3.15 9.32
N LYS A 322 7.83 -3.60 9.61
CA LYS A 322 7.02 -4.39 8.67
C LYS A 322 6.68 -3.64 7.38
N LEU A 323 6.44 -2.35 7.43
CA LEU A 323 6.22 -1.52 6.22
C LEU A 323 7.50 -1.41 5.37
N ASN A 324 8.69 -1.45 5.99
CA ASN A 324 9.96 -1.46 5.26
C ASN A 324 10.35 -2.84 4.68
N GLU A 325 9.69 -3.92 5.07
CA GLU A 325 9.84 -5.25 4.45
C GLU A 325 9.06 -5.35 3.13
N ILE A 326 8.15 -4.42 2.86
CA ILE A 326 7.37 -4.39 1.63
C ILE A 326 8.23 -3.84 0.50
N GLY A 327 8.34 -4.60 -0.57
CA GLY A 327 9.12 -4.21 -1.74
C GLY A 327 8.65 -4.93 -3.00
N TYR A 328 9.05 -4.42 -4.14
CA TYR A 328 8.77 -5.03 -5.43
C TYR A 328 9.96 -4.86 -6.38
N TYR A 329 10.10 -5.83 -7.26
CA TYR A 329 11.15 -5.82 -8.26
C TYR A 329 10.56 -5.52 -9.64
N TYR A 330 11.07 -4.51 -10.29
CA TYR A 330 10.71 -4.12 -11.66
C TYR A 330 11.93 -3.75 -12.51
N GLY A 331 13.11 -4.21 -12.07
CA GLY A 331 14.37 -4.09 -12.78
C GLY A 331 15.33 -3.05 -12.19
N GLU A 332 16.62 -3.27 -12.40
CA GLU A 332 17.69 -2.38 -11.90
C GLU A 332 17.58 -0.97 -12.49
N ARG A 333 17.21 -0.87 -13.76
CA ARG A 333 17.06 0.42 -14.44
C ARG A 333 15.95 1.27 -13.82
N ALA A 334 14.86 0.65 -13.43
CA ALA A 334 13.77 1.35 -12.75
C ALA A 334 14.11 1.63 -11.29
N ALA A 335 14.86 0.76 -10.62
CA ALA A 335 15.35 0.97 -9.25
C ALA A 335 16.27 2.21 -9.12
N ILE A 336 17.02 2.53 -10.15
CA ILE A 336 17.84 3.78 -10.21
C ILE A 336 16.94 5.02 -10.25
N GLN A 337 15.77 4.92 -10.88
CA GLN A 337 14.84 6.05 -11.01
C GLN A 337 13.92 6.19 -9.81
N ASN A 338 13.73 5.13 -9.05
CA ASN A 338 12.75 5.06 -7.97
C ASN A 338 13.35 4.25 -6.81
N SER A 339 13.81 4.94 -5.80
CA SER A 339 14.56 4.41 -4.66
C SER A 339 13.75 3.44 -3.76
N ALA A 340 12.96 2.53 -4.35
CA ALA A 340 12.08 1.59 -3.65
C ALA A 340 11.04 2.26 -2.72
N ASP A 341 10.77 3.55 -2.95
CA ASP A 341 9.73 4.27 -2.22
C ASP A 341 8.35 3.81 -2.69
N LEU A 342 7.66 3.10 -1.82
CA LEU A 342 6.29 2.64 -2.07
C LEU A 342 5.26 3.73 -1.78
N GLY A 343 5.68 4.87 -1.20
CA GLY A 343 4.79 5.97 -0.89
C GLY A 343 3.68 5.59 0.12
N GLN A 344 3.98 4.72 1.09
CA GLN A 344 3.10 4.35 2.20
C GLN A 344 2.96 5.50 3.20
N SER A 345 2.60 6.70 2.71
CA SER A 345 2.70 7.94 3.47
C SER A 345 1.65 8.05 4.57
N ILE A 346 2.08 8.56 5.73
CA ILE A 346 1.22 8.91 6.86
C ILE A 346 1.10 10.43 6.94
N SER A 347 -0.14 10.93 7.00
CA SER A 347 -0.44 12.34 7.28
C SER A 347 -0.66 12.53 8.78
N LEU A 348 -0.06 13.57 9.34
CA LEU A 348 -0.12 13.94 10.76
C LEU A 348 -0.76 15.32 10.90
N GLY A 349 -1.53 15.55 11.97
CA GLY A 349 -2.23 16.80 12.20
C GLY A 349 -3.44 17.01 11.27
N GLY A 350 -3.50 18.17 10.60
CA GLY A 350 -4.63 18.51 9.75
C GLY A 350 -5.84 19.04 10.50
N TYR A 351 -7.00 19.12 9.84
CA TYR A 351 -8.26 19.55 10.43
C TYR A 351 -9.21 18.40 10.70
N THR A 352 -10.05 18.54 11.72
CA THR A 352 -11.31 17.79 11.84
C THR A 352 -12.31 18.25 10.76
N GLU A 353 -13.41 17.54 10.59
CA GLU A 353 -14.50 17.97 9.69
C GLU A 353 -15.06 19.35 10.07
N ASP A 354 -15.08 19.67 11.39
CA ASP A 354 -15.56 20.94 11.92
C ASP A 354 -14.52 22.07 11.82
N GLY A 355 -13.28 21.76 11.43
CA GLY A 355 -12.20 22.74 11.24
C GLY A 355 -11.37 23.02 12.50
N GLU A 356 -11.39 22.14 13.48
CA GLU A 356 -10.51 22.19 14.65
C GLU A 356 -9.20 21.42 14.38
N ASP A 357 -8.20 21.59 15.25
CA ASP A 357 -6.95 20.83 15.19
C ASP A 357 -7.24 19.33 15.38
N ALA A 358 -6.81 18.52 14.43
CA ALA A 358 -7.03 17.08 14.45
C ALA A 358 -5.80 16.28 14.96
N THR A 359 -4.79 16.95 15.49
CA THR A 359 -3.58 16.30 16.01
C THR A 359 -3.95 15.30 17.12
N ALA A 360 -3.61 14.04 16.92
CA ALA A 360 -3.82 12.95 17.87
C ALA A 360 -2.59 12.76 18.79
N GLU A 361 -2.77 12.17 19.98
CA GLU A 361 -1.63 11.80 20.83
C GLU A 361 -0.71 10.80 20.14
N ILE A 362 -1.28 9.85 19.41
CA ILE A 362 -0.51 8.89 18.60
C ILE A 362 0.35 9.58 17.53
N ASP A 363 -0.01 10.75 17.02
CA ASP A 363 0.82 11.46 16.04
C ASP A 363 2.20 11.80 16.62
N TYR A 364 2.28 12.12 17.91
CA TYR A 364 3.56 12.30 18.61
C TYR A 364 4.36 10.99 18.70
N LEU A 365 3.68 9.87 18.97
CA LEU A 365 4.33 8.57 19.08
C LEU A 365 4.82 8.06 17.71
N ILE A 366 4.11 8.38 16.62
CA ILE A 366 4.55 8.12 15.24
C ILE A 366 5.83 8.89 14.94
N LEU A 367 5.91 10.15 15.36
CA LEU A 367 7.13 10.96 15.20
C LEU A 367 8.30 10.38 16.01
N ASP A 368 8.05 9.91 17.24
CA ASP A 368 9.09 9.25 18.06
C ASP A 368 9.59 7.96 17.41
N ALA A 369 8.67 7.11 16.92
CA ALA A 369 9.01 5.86 16.25
C ALA A 369 9.81 6.10 14.97
N ALA A 370 9.38 7.04 14.11
CA ALA A 370 10.08 7.36 12.88
C ALA A 370 11.47 7.97 13.12
N GLY A 371 11.57 8.91 14.07
CA GLY A 371 12.83 9.53 14.46
C GLY A 371 13.85 8.51 15.01
N TYR A 372 13.39 7.55 15.82
CA TYR A 372 14.25 6.48 16.34
C TYR A 372 14.70 5.49 15.27
N LEU A 373 13.78 5.07 14.41
CA LEU A 373 14.09 4.10 13.38
C LEU A 373 14.98 4.67 12.28
N GLY A 374 14.73 5.88 11.81
CA GLY A 374 15.44 6.48 10.68
C GLY A 374 15.39 5.59 9.44
N LEU A 375 14.22 5.00 9.16
CA LEU A 375 13.93 4.15 8.00
C LEU A 375 13.13 4.95 6.95
N PRO A 376 13.21 4.61 5.66
CA PRO A 376 12.54 5.37 4.59
C PRO A 376 11.02 5.24 4.60
N GLN A 377 10.47 4.16 5.17
CA GLN A 377 9.04 3.93 5.25
C GLN A 377 8.55 3.94 6.70
N PRO A 378 7.35 4.44 6.96
CA PRO A 378 6.50 5.23 6.05
C PRO A 378 7.01 6.68 5.90
N PRO A 379 6.90 7.32 4.73
CA PRO A 379 7.12 8.76 4.62
C PRO A 379 6.09 9.52 5.45
N LEU A 380 6.52 10.50 6.25
CA LEU A 380 5.65 11.30 7.06
C LEU A 380 5.39 12.66 6.45
N THR A 381 4.15 13.15 6.59
CA THR A 381 3.74 14.49 6.15
C THR A 381 3.01 15.21 7.28
N CYS A 382 3.52 16.36 7.68
CA CYS A 382 2.81 17.29 8.55
C CYS A 382 1.82 18.12 7.71
N VAL A 383 0.53 17.89 7.89
CA VAL A 383 -0.54 18.67 7.28
C VAL A 383 -0.78 19.89 8.17
N HIS A 384 -0.01 20.93 7.89
CA HIS A 384 -0.03 22.15 8.69
C HIS A 384 -1.35 22.91 8.57
N THR A 385 -1.86 23.37 9.69
CA THR A 385 -3.05 24.21 9.82
C THR A 385 -2.75 25.43 10.70
N GLU A 386 -3.54 26.49 10.55
CA GLU A 386 -3.45 27.69 11.43
C GLU A 386 -3.83 27.37 12.87
N ARG A 387 -4.53 26.27 13.13
CA ARG A 387 -4.95 25.83 14.45
C ARG A 387 -4.02 24.81 15.11
N MET A 388 -3.01 24.34 14.40
CA MET A 388 -2.04 23.38 14.91
C MET A 388 -1.30 23.95 16.14
N SER A 389 -1.19 23.13 17.18
CA SER A 389 -0.50 23.55 18.40
C SER A 389 1.00 23.77 18.17
N GLY A 390 1.57 24.83 18.77
CA GLY A 390 3.01 25.10 18.73
C GLY A 390 3.83 23.93 19.24
N ARG A 391 3.36 23.22 20.28
CA ARG A 391 4.01 22.03 20.83
C ARG A 391 4.14 20.89 19.78
N PHE A 392 3.11 20.68 18.95
CA PHE A 392 3.18 19.66 17.91
C PHE A 392 4.16 20.08 16.81
N LEU A 393 4.11 21.34 16.41
CA LEU A 393 5.03 21.89 15.42
C LEU A 393 6.50 21.79 15.89
N GLU A 394 6.80 22.12 17.15
CA GLU A 394 8.13 21.91 17.74
C GLU A 394 8.56 20.46 17.64
N LYS A 395 7.67 19.50 17.99
CA LYS A 395 7.97 18.07 17.88
C LYS A 395 8.28 17.63 16.46
N VAL A 396 7.54 18.14 15.46
CA VAL A 396 7.82 17.87 14.03
C VAL A 396 9.18 18.40 13.63
N LEU A 397 9.53 19.63 14.05
CA LEU A 397 10.82 20.26 13.75
C LEU A 397 11.98 19.53 14.42
N ASP A 398 11.81 19.03 15.65
CA ASP A 398 12.83 18.23 16.33
C ASP A 398 13.16 16.95 15.54
N VAL A 399 12.14 16.26 15.00
CA VAL A 399 12.37 15.06 14.17
C VAL A 399 13.08 15.41 12.86
N ILE A 400 12.67 16.49 12.20
CA ILE A 400 13.37 16.98 11.00
C ILE A 400 14.85 17.29 11.33
N GLY A 401 15.10 17.91 12.48
CA GLY A 401 16.44 18.25 12.97
C GLY A 401 17.35 17.04 13.18
N THR A 402 16.81 15.83 13.33
CA THR A 402 17.63 14.59 13.40
C THR A 402 18.25 14.19 12.07
N GLY A 403 17.81 14.78 10.94
CA GLY A 403 18.35 14.49 9.61
C GLY A 403 17.69 13.29 8.92
N VAL A 404 16.58 12.75 9.45
CA VAL A 404 15.85 11.62 8.81
C VAL A 404 15.14 12.01 7.50
N GLY A 405 15.10 13.30 7.15
CA GLY A 405 14.51 13.77 5.89
C GLY A 405 12.98 13.86 5.88
N MET A 406 12.34 13.68 7.01
CA MET A 406 10.88 13.75 7.19
C MET A 406 10.52 14.26 8.59
N PRO A 407 9.27 14.69 8.86
CA PRO A 407 8.16 14.87 7.93
C PRO A 407 8.37 16.00 6.90
N GLN A 408 7.74 15.85 5.72
CA GLN A 408 7.54 16.99 4.83
C GLN A 408 6.35 17.84 5.31
N PHE A 409 6.30 19.12 4.89
CA PHE A 409 5.17 20.00 5.20
C PHE A 409 4.26 20.20 4.00
N VAL A 410 2.96 20.19 4.25
CA VAL A 410 1.95 20.63 3.27
C VAL A 410 0.99 21.64 3.94
N ASN A 411 0.52 22.59 3.15
CA ASN A 411 -0.43 23.60 3.61
C ASN A 411 -1.87 23.09 3.41
N SER A 412 -2.57 22.88 4.52
CA SER A 412 -3.95 22.37 4.52
C SER A 412 -4.92 23.26 3.73
N GLU A 413 -4.80 24.59 3.84
CA GLU A 413 -5.67 25.52 3.14
C GLU A 413 -5.56 25.39 1.63
N VAL A 414 -4.33 25.19 1.12
CA VAL A 414 -4.09 24.96 -0.30
C VAL A 414 -4.69 23.62 -0.74
N MET A 415 -4.51 22.57 0.07
CA MET A 415 -5.05 21.24 -0.21
C MET A 415 -6.57 21.25 -0.25
N ILE A 416 -7.22 21.92 0.70
CA ILE A 416 -8.69 22.06 0.77
C ILE A 416 -9.20 22.75 -0.49
N LYS A 417 -8.61 23.90 -0.86
CA LYS A 417 -8.99 24.67 -2.07
C LYS A 417 -8.82 23.83 -3.32
N ARG A 418 -7.71 23.10 -3.43
CA ARG A 418 -7.46 22.19 -4.55
C ARG A 418 -8.49 21.06 -4.60
N ALA A 419 -8.80 20.42 -3.48
CA ALA A 419 -9.78 19.34 -3.41
C ALA A 419 -11.18 19.83 -3.86
N LEU A 420 -11.63 20.95 -3.35
CA LEU A 420 -12.90 21.58 -3.75
C LEU A 420 -12.93 21.95 -5.23
N HIS A 421 -11.81 22.45 -5.78
CA HIS A 421 -11.70 22.77 -7.20
C HIS A 421 -11.75 21.53 -8.09
N LEU A 422 -11.00 20.47 -7.73
CA LEU A 422 -10.90 19.27 -8.57
C LEU A 422 -12.15 18.38 -8.49
N TRP A 423 -12.73 18.24 -7.31
CA TRP A 423 -13.79 17.26 -7.05
C TRP A 423 -15.13 17.87 -6.63
N GLY A 424 -15.20 19.17 -6.28
CA GLY A 424 -16.41 19.84 -5.86
C GLY A 424 -17.49 19.95 -6.95
N HIS A 425 -17.13 19.74 -8.21
CA HIS A 425 -18.04 19.88 -9.36
C HIS A 425 -18.17 18.59 -10.20
N THR A 426 -17.72 17.45 -9.66
CA THR A 426 -17.78 16.19 -10.39
C THR A 426 -19.15 15.53 -10.21
N LYS A 427 -19.62 14.79 -11.22
CA LYS A 427 -20.86 13.99 -11.15
C LYS A 427 -20.81 12.85 -10.13
N VAL A 428 -19.67 12.62 -9.48
CA VAL A 428 -19.45 11.51 -8.53
C VAL A 428 -19.92 11.86 -7.10
N GLY A 429 -20.27 13.11 -6.86
CA GLY A 429 -20.79 13.60 -5.59
C GLY A 429 -20.21 14.97 -5.24
N ASP A 430 -20.99 15.77 -4.55
CA ASP A 430 -20.54 17.05 -4.05
C ASP A 430 -19.55 16.84 -2.91
N LEU A 431 -18.30 17.25 -3.11
CA LEU A 431 -17.33 17.27 -2.03
C LEU A 431 -17.67 18.43 -1.09
N SER A 432 -18.13 18.11 0.12
CA SER A 432 -18.39 19.12 1.14
C SER A 432 -17.09 19.70 1.70
N LEU A 433 -17.16 20.92 2.27
CA LEU A 433 -16.02 21.53 2.96
C LEU A 433 -15.53 20.64 4.12
N ALA A 434 -16.43 19.99 4.86
CA ALA A 434 -16.09 19.06 5.93
C ALA A 434 -15.19 17.92 5.43
N LYS A 435 -15.57 17.29 4.32
CA LYS A 435 -14.76 16.24 3.69
C LYS A 435 -13.45 16.78 3.11
N ALA A 436 -13.47 17.97 2.47
CA ALA A 436 -12.26 18.59 1.94
C ALA A 436 -11.23 18.90 3.04
N ARG A 437 -11.64 19.26 4.24
CA ARG A 437 -10.78 19.45 5.42
C ARG A 437 -10.01 18.17 5.81
N ARG A 438 -10.54 17.01 5.43
CA ARG A 438 -9.89 15.71 5.69
C ARG A 438 -8.85 15.33 4.61
N THR A 439 -8.56 16.22 3.65
CA THR A 439 -7.58 15.92 2.60
C THR A 439 -6.22 15.58 3.22
N CYS A 440 -5.66 14.45 2.81
CA CYS A 440 -4.36 13.94 3.24
C CYS A 440 -3.38 13.84 2.06
N VAL A 441 -2.12 13.56 2.37
CA VAL A 441 -1.12 13.27 1.35
C VAL A 441 -1.08 11.77 1.07
N GLY A 442 -1.00 11.45 -0.20
CA GLY A 442 -0.80 10.09 -0.66
C GLY A 442 0.40 9.96 -1.58
N ALA A 443 1.01 8.79 -1.58
CA ALA A 443 2.29 8.56 -2.25
C ALA A 443 3.35 9.60 -1.83
N CYS A 444 4.05 10.21 -2.79
CA CYS A 444 5.08 11.20 -2.49
C CYS A 444 4.49 12.56 -2.09
N VAL A 445 3.53 13.09 -2.88
CA VAL A 445 2.98 14.45 -2.73
C VAL A 445 1.54 14.58 -3.25
N GLY A 446 0.88 13.48 -3.58
CA GLY A 446 -0.49 13.49 -4.08
C GLY A 446 -1.49 13.92 -3.00
N SER A 447 -2.55 14.65 -3.38
CA SER A 447 -3.61 15.01 -2.45
C SER A 447 -4.79 14.06 -2.65
N TYR A 448 -5.34 13.53 -1.56
CA TYR A 448 -6.53 12.68 -1.56
C TYR A 448 -7.57 13.19 -0.58
N VAL A 449 -8.83 12.91 -0.88
CA VAL A 449 -9.85 12.85 0.16
C VAL A 449 -9.88 11.40 0.64
N PRO A 450 -9.52 11.12 1.89
CA PRO A 450 -9.39 9.75 2.39
C PRO A 450 -10.63 8.92 2.09
N TYR A 451 -10.39 7.71 1.57
CA TYR A 451 -11.40 6.69 1.26
C TYR A 451 -12.39 7.03 0.16
N GLU A 452 -12.31 8.23 -0.45
CA GLU A 452 -13.24 8.68 -1.49
C GLU A 452 -12.56 8.90 -2.84
N THR A 453 -11.31 9.33 -2.86
CA THR A 453 -10.57 9.56 -4.10
C THR A 453 -9.33 8.70 -4.19
N GLY A 454 -9.02 8.26 -5.41
CA GLY A 454 -7.73 7.65 -5.75
C GLY A 454 -6.80 8.66 -6.41
N HIS A 455 -5.57 8.26 -6.61
CA HIS A 455 -4.59 9.02 -7.39
C HIS A 455 -4.10 8.17 -8.56
N PRO A 456 -4.75 8.25 -9.70
CA PRO A 456 -4.19 7.67 -10.90
C PRO A 456 -2.94 8.47 -11.28
N VAL A 457 -1.80 7.80 -11.36
CA VAL A 457 -0.62 8.36 -12.01
C VAL A 457 -0.77 8.08 -13.49
N GLU A 458 -1.25 9.08 -14.24
CA GLU A 458 -1.63 8.88 -15.64
C GLU A 458 -0.48 9.14 -16.62
N GLY A 459 0.48 9.98 -16.25
CA GLY A 459 1.65 10.27 -17.06
C GLY A 459 2.48 11.42 -16.47
N GLN A 460 3.77 11.39 -16.69
CA GLN A 460 4.69 12.44 -16.28
C GLN A 460 5.40 13.00 -17.51
N PRO A 461 5.01 14.20 -17.98
CA PRO A 461 5.73 14.87 -19.03
C PRO A 461 7.08 15.41 -18.49
N ASN A 462 8.12 15.17 -19.24
CA ASN A 462 9.44 15.73 -18.97
C ASN A 462 9.52 17.15 -19.53
N LEU A 463 9.32 18.16 -18.68
CA LEU A 463 9.34 19.55 -19.10
C LEU A 463 10.69 19.98 -19.71
N GLY A 464 11.81 19.45 -19.22
CA GLY A 464 13.13 19.68 -19.83
C GLY A 464 13.19 19.16 -21.26
N LYS A 465 12.61 17.99 -21.53
CA LYS A 465 12.51 17.43 -22.89
C LYS A 465 11.57 18.25 -23.78
N VAL A 466 10.49 18.80 -23.22
CA VAL A 466 9.62 19.74 -23.96
C VAL A 466 10.43 20.95 -24.44
N VAL A 467 11.22 21.56 -23.57
CA VAL A 467 12.10 22.67 -23.94
C VAL A 467 13.12 22.23 -24.97
N GLU A 468 13.81 21.08 -24.79
CA GLU A 468 14.79 20.58 -25.76
C GLU A 468 14.16 20.37 -27.14
N LEU A 469 12.98 19.75 -27.22
CA LEU A 469 12.26 19.58 -28.49
C LEU A 469 11.87 20.93 -29.11
N THR A 470 11.40 21.87 -28.31
CA THR A 470 11.05 23.21 -28.77
C THR A 470 12.24 23.92 -29.38
N MET A 471 13.40 23.86 -28.72
CA MET A 471 14.66 24.47 -29.19
C MET A 471 15.27 23.75 -30.39
N ASN A 472 14.86 22.53 -30.68
CA ASN A 472 15.32 21.73 -31.83
C ASN A 472 14.23 21.52 -32.88
N ASN A 473 13.28 22.47 -33.01
CA ASN A 473 12.20 22.43 -33.99
C ASN A 473 11.39 21.13 -33.97
N GLY A 474 11.15 20.60 -32.77
CA GLY A 474 10.44 19.34 -32.54
C GLY A 474 11.23 18.07 -32.82
N PHE A 475 12.49 18.20 -33.26
CA PHE A 475 13.39 17.06 -33.51
C PHE A 475 14.07 16.61 -32.20
N ASP A 476 14.04 15.30 -31.95
CA ASP A 476 14.72 14.73 -30.78
C ASP A 476 16.17 14.34 -31.10
N PRO A 477 17.16 15.02 -30.48
CA PRO A 477 18.58 14.70 -30.74
C PRO A 477 18.99 13.28 -30.28
N ARG A 478 18.28 12.71 -29.30
CA ARG A 478 18.57 11.39 -28.73
C ARG A 478 18.14 10.26 -29.69
N THR A 479 16.89 10.27 -30.11
CA THR A 479 16.33 9.21 -30.99
C THR A 479 16.52 9.50 -32.46
N LYS A 480 16.97 10.69 -32.83
CA LYS A 480 17.11 11.17 -34.22
C LYS A 480 15.79 11.17 -34.98
N LYS A 481 14.68 11.47 -34.30
CA LYS A 481 13.32 11.46 -34.88
C LYS A 481 12.63 12.81 -34.64
N GLN A 482 11.70 13.14 -35.52
CA GLN A 482 10.72 14.20 -35.30
C GLN A 482 9.68 13.70 -34.32
N ILE A 483 9.67 14.22 -33.08
CA ILE A 483 8.77 13.82 -32.01
C ILE A 483 7.71 14.90 -31.74
N GLY A 484 8.14 16.16 -31.64
CA GLY A 484 7.26 17.29 -31.42
C GLY A 484 6.83 17.99 -32.71
N PRO A 485 5.93 18.97 -32.61
CA PRO A 485 5.57 19.83 -33.75
C PRO A 485 6.79 20.65 -34.17
N LYS A 486 6.79 21.09 -35.44
CA LYS A 486 7.78 22.04 -35.92
C LYS A 486 7.54 23.41 -35.30
N THR A 487 8.45 23.86 -34.45
CA THR A 487 8.35 25.12 -33.69
C THR A 487 9.06 26.29 -34.38
N GLY A 488 9.84 26.04 -35.42
CA GLY A 488 10.65 27.03 -36.09
C GLY A 488 12.08 27.14 -35.53
N ASN A 489 12.79 28.17 -35.95
CA ASN A 489 14.11 28.46 -35.42
C ASN A 489 14.01 29.22 -34.09
N PRO A 490 14.69 28.78 -33.04
CA PRO A 490 14.68 29.47 -31.74
C PRO A 490 15.07 30.93 -31.80
N GLU A 491 15.94 31.29 -32.77
CA GLU A 491 16.36 32.70 -33.00
C GLU A 491 15.22 33.61 -33.43
N ASP A 492 14.13 33.02 -33.97
CA ASP A 492 12.93 33.75 -34.42
C ASP A 492 11.88 33.93 -33.29
N PHE A 493 12.11 33.34 -32.11
CA PHE A 493 11.16 33.41 -30.98
C PHE A 493 11.16 34.84 -30.42
N LYS A 494 9.97 35.45 -30.38
CA LYS A 494 9.79 36.83 -29.88
C LYS A 494 9.60 36.90 -28.38
N ASN A 495 9.12 35.81 -27.77
CA ASN A 495 8.83 35.68 -26.35
C ASN A 495 9.15 34.25 -25.90
N PHE A 496 9.32 34.10 -24.60
CA PHE A 496 9.41 32.80 -23.95
C PHE A 496 8.05 32.10 -23.98
#